data_0668c6edc5114ec0f6bec6103f17c778
#
_entry.id   0668c6edc5114ec0f6bec6103f17c778
#
_cell.length_a   1.000
_cell.length_b   1.000
_cell.length_c   1.000
_cell.angle_alpha   90.00
_cell.angle_beta   90.00
_cell.angle_gamma   90.00
#
_symmetry.space_group_name_H-M   'P 1'
#
loop_
_entity.id
_entity.type
_entity.pdbx_description
1 polymer ?
#
loop_
_entity_poly.entity_id
_entity_poly.type
_entity_poly.pdbx_seq_one_letter_code
_entity_poly.pdbx_strand_id
1 'polypeptide(L)'
;MRNSNLAEDAVGMRIDKWLWAARFFKTRSIAKHAIEGGKVHQNGERVKVSREVRVGMELTIQQGIEKKTVVVKSLSDVRGPAPVAQLLYDETEVSLAKRELLASQRKLHNLARPDHRPSKKDRRDIGKFKKENDQMFDQQWSYHDDVE
;
A
#
# COMPACT_ATOMS: atom_id res chain seq x y z
N MET A 1 -43.02 -10.55 2.65
CA MET A 1 -41.73 -10.10 3.18
C MET A 1 -40.75 -9.94 2.06
N ARG A 2 -40.18 -8.80 2.00
CA ARG A 2 -39.17 -8.51 0.97
C ARG A 2 -37.90 -9.24 1.27
N ASN A 3 -37.44 -10.00 0.33
CA ASN A 3 -36.07 -10.52 0.38
C ASN A 3 -35.10 -9.36 0.03
N SER A 4 -34.80 -8.57 1.06
CA SER A 4 -33.86 -7.46 0.93
C SER A 4 -32.50 -7.91 0.40
N ASN A 5 -32.11 -9.14 0.66
CA ASN A 5 -30.84 -9.69 0.23
C ASN A 5 -30.72 -9.80 -1.30
N LEU A 6 -31.79 -10.17 -1.98
CA LEU A 6 -31.76 -10.28 -3.44
C LEU A 6 -31.67 -8.92 -4.14
N ALA A 7 -32.30 -7.90 -3.54
CA ALA A 7 -32.24 -6.55 -4.07
C ALA A 7 -30.85 -5.91 -3.83
N GLU A 8 -30.22 -6.22 -2.71
CA GLU A 8 -28.88 -5.74 -2.38
C GLU A 8 -27.82 -6.36 -3.29
N ASP A 9 -27.98 -7.64 -3.61
CA ASP A 9 -27.07 -8.32 -4.52
C ASP A 9 -27.20 -7.85 -5.97
N ALA A 10 -28.40 -7.41 -6.37
CA ALA A 10 -28.70 -6.93 -7.71
C ALA A 10 -28.32 -5.46 -7.92
N VAL A 11 -28.29 -4.66 -6.86
CA VAL A 11 -28.02 -3.22 -6.93
C VAL A 11 -26.57 -2.96 -6.58
N GLY A 12 -25.81 -2.49 -7.58
CA GLY A 12 -24.46 -2.03 -7.37
C GLY A 12 -24.40 -0.67 -6.69
N MET A 13 -23.29 -0.39 -6.04
CA MET A 13 -22.98 0.91 -5.44
C MET A 13 -21.75 1.49 -6.12
N ARG A 14 -21.70 2.80 -6.30
CA ARG A 14 -20.52 3.44 -6.85
C ARG A 14 -19.28 3.11 -6.00
N ILE A 15 -18.20 2.77 -6.65
CA ILE A 15 -16.97 2.32 -5.99
C ILE A 15 -16.39 3.40 -5.07
N ASP A 16 -16.44 4.66 -5.46
CA ASP A 16 -15.95 5.76 -4.64
C ASP A 16 -16.71 5.87 -3.31
N LYS A 17 -18.01 5.69 -3.36
CA LYS A 17 -18.88 5.73 -2.19
C LYS A 17 -18.64 4.53 -1.27
N TRP A 18 -18.51 3.34 -1.83
CA TRP A 18 -18.22 2.12 -1.06
C TRP A 18 -16.87 2.18 -0.37
N LEU A 19 -15.84 2.64 -1.08
CA LEU A 19 -14.49 2.79 -0.53
C LEU A 19 -14.47 3.78 0.64
N TRP A 20 -15.23 4.87 0.53
CA TRP A 20 -15.38 5.82 1.61
C TRP A 20 -16.14 5.20 2.80
N ALA A 21 -17.26 4.49 2.54
CA ALA A 21 -18.04 3.83 3.58
C ALA A 21 -17.26 2.74 4.31
N ALA A 22 -16.43 1.99 3.59
CA ALA A 22 -15.56 0.95 4.13
C ALA A 22 -14.30 1.49 4.81
N ARG A 23 -14.14 2.80 4.89
CA ARG A 23 -13.02 3.50 5.52
C ARG A 23 -11.65 3.24 4.89
N PHE A 24 -11.61 2.88 3.64
CA PHE A 24 -10.35 2.80 2.91
C PHE A 24 -9.77 4.18 2.62
N PHE A 25 -10.63 5.16 2.41
CA PHE A 25 -10.24 6.55 2.17
C PHE A 25 -11.02 7.49 3.09
N LYS A 26 -10.38 8.58 3.46
CA LYS A 26 -10.93 9.55 4.41
C LYS A 26 -12.13 10.31 3.83
N THR A 27 -12.10 10.62 2.54
CA THR A 27 -13.18 11.33 1.84
C THR A 27 -13.46 10.65 0.50
N ARG A 28 -14.65 10.92 -0.07
CA ARG A 28 -15.01 10.44 -1.41
C ARG A 28 -14.10 11.05 -2.49
N SER A 29 -13.69 12.29 -2.32
CA SER A 29 -12.75 12.95 -3.24
C SER A 29 -11.41 12.24 -3.30
N ILE A 30 -10.86 11.83 -2.16
CA ILE A 30 -9.62 11.05 -2.09
C ILE A 30 -9.82 9.69 -2.76
N ALA A 31 -10.96 9.05 -2.55
CA ALA A 31 -11.31 7.80 -3.20
C ALA A 31 -11.34 7.95 -4.73
N LYS A 32 -11.99 9.00 -5.24
CA LYS A 32 -12.02 9.31 -6.67
C LYS A 32 -10.62 9.50 -7.25
N HIS A 33 -9.77 10.28 -6.59
CA HIS A 33 -8.39 10.49 -7.01
C HIS A 33 -7.59 9.19 -7.04
N ALA A 34 -7.78 8.33 -6.05
CA ALA A 34 -7.11 7.03 -5.99
C ALA A 34 -7.55 6.13 -7.15
N ILE A 35 -8.82 6.11 -7.49
CA ILE A 35 -9.36 5.34 -8.63
C ILE A 35 -8.79 5.87 -9.94
N GLU A 36 -8.82 7.18 -10.15
CA GLU A 36 -8.29 7.84 -11.34
C GLU A 36 -6.78 7.63 -11.48
N GLY A 37 -6.07 7.59 -10.36
CA GLY A 37 -4.63 7.33 -10.32
C GLY A 37 -4.23 5.87 -10.51
N GLY A 38 -5.20 4.96 -10.68
CA GLY A 38 -4.94 3.55 -10.87
C GLY A 38 -4.54 2.80 -9.61
N LYS A 39 -4.92 3.30 -8.44
CA LYS A 39 -4.64 2.66 -7.14
C LYS A 39 -5.69 1.62 -6.75
N VAL A 40 -6.80 1.57 -7.47
CA VAL A 40 -7.88 0.62 -7.22
C VAL A 40 -8.07 -0.22 -8.48
N HIS A 41 -8.07 -1.53 -8.30
CA HIS A 41 -8.25 -2.51 -9.37
C HIS A 41 -9.35 -3.50 -8.99
N GLN A 42 -10.06 -4.00 -9.99
CA GLN A 42 -11.03 -5.08 -9.84
C GLN A 42 -10.52 -6.29 -10.59
N ASN A 43 -10.28 -7.39 -9.89
CA ASN A 43 -9.73 -8.62 -10.50
C ASN A 43 -8.45 -8.36 -11.33
N GLY A 44 -7.63 -7.41 -10.87
CA GLY A 44 -6.40 -7.04 -11.55
C GLY A 44 -6.55 -5.99 -12.65
N GLU A 45 -7.77 -5.57 -12.97
CA GLU A 45 -8.05 -4.57 -13.99
C GLU A 45 -8.32 -3.19 -13.37
N ARG A 46 -7.85 -2.14 -14.03
CA ARG A 46 -8.11 -0.77 -13.62
C ARG A 46 -9.60 -0.44 -13.74
N VAL A 47 -10.16 0.16 -12.70
CA VAL A 47 -11.57 0.55 -12.66
C VAL A 47 -11.76 2.04 -12.89
N LYS A 48 -12.95 2.40 -13.37
CA LYS A 48 -13.38 3.79 -13.50
C LYS A 48 -14.13 4.23 -12.25
N VAL A 49 -14.16 5.53 -11.97
CA VAL A 49 -14.87 6.11 -10.83
C VAL A 49 -16.36 5.77 -10.84
N SER A 50 -16.95 5.66 -12.03
CA SER A 50 -18.35 5.32 -12.21
C SER A 50 -18.66 3.83 -12.06
N ARG A 51 -17.64 2.98 -11.88
CA ARG A 51 -17.82 1.53 -11.70
C ARG A 51 -18.67 1.24 -10.47
N GLU A 52 -19.58 0.30 -10.62
CA GLU A 52 -20.40 -0.18 -9.51
C GLU A 52 -19.75 -1.38 -8.83
N VAL A 53 -19.78 -1.37 -7.50
CA VAL A 53 -19.31 -2.48 -6.66
C VAL A 53 -20.51 -3.34 -6.29
N ARG A 54 -20.33 -4.66 -6.38
CA ARG A 54 -21.32 -5.65 -5.98
C ARG A 54 -20.73 -6.61 -4.96
N VAL A 55 -21.58 -7.23 -4.18
CA VAL A 55 -21.18 -8.27 -3.22
C VAL A 55 -20.49 -9.43 -3.96
N GLY A 56 -19.38 -9.88 -3.41
CA GLY A 56 -18.58 -10.96 -3.99
C GLY A 56 -17.47 -10.50 -4.94
N MET A 57 -17.39 -9.20 -5.25
CA MET A 57 -16.32 -8.66 -6.06
C MET A 57 -15.01 -8.61 -5.30
N GLU A 58 -13.93 -8.93 -6.00
CA GLU A 58 -12.58 -8.81 -5.46
C GLU A 58 -11.97 -7.48 -5.92
N LEU A 59 -11.55 -6.67 -4.95
CA LEU A 59 -10.95 -5.37 -5.20
C LEU A 59 -9.54 -5.33 -4.62
N THR A 60 -8.60 -4.80 -5.39
CA THR A 60 -7.24 -4.52 -4.92
C THR A 60 -7.10 -3.02 -4.74
N ILE A 61 -6.80 -2.60 -3.52
CA ILE A 61 -6.70 -1.19 -3.14
C ILE A 61 -5.30 -0.90 -2.66
N GLN A 62 -4.68 0.09 -3.26
CA GLN A 62 -3.36 0.56 -2.85
C GLN A 62 -3.50 1.76 -1.92
N GLN A 63 -3.04 1.61 -0.69
CA GLN A 63 -3.00 2.68 0.30
C GLN A 63 -1.53 2.97 0.64
N GLY A 64 -0.98 4.06 0.10
CA GLY A 64 0.44 4.36 0.25
C GLY A 64 1.29 3.26 -0.36
N ILE A 65 2.12 2.62 0.44
CA ILE A 65 3.00 1.52 0.00
C ILE A 65 2.36 0.13 0.14
N GLU A 66 1.20 0.04 0.76
CA GLU A 66 0.50 -1.23 0.99
C GLU A 66 -0.59 -1.46 -0.03
N LYS A 67 -0.72 -2.70 -0.46
CA LYS A 67 -1.82 -3.17 -1.31
C LYS A 67 -2.65 -4.18 -0.55
N LYS A 68 -3.96 -3.97 -0.56
CA LYS A 68 -4.92 -4.88 0.07
C LYS A 68 -5.83 -5.44 -0.99
N THR A 69 -5.97 -6.75 -1.02
CA THR A 69 -6.98 -7.42 -1.84
C THR A 69 -8.11 -7.87 -0.94
N VAL A 70 -9.30 -7.35 -1.19
CA VAL A 70 -10.48 -7.59 -0.35
C VAL A 70 -11.63 -8.09 -1.20
N VAL A 71 -12.50 -8.90 -0.59
CA VAL A 71 -13.76 -9.34 -1.20
C VAL A 71 -14.88 -8.54 -0.57
N VAL A 72 -15.75 -7.96 -1.40
CA VAL A 72 -16.89 -7.19 -0.94
C VAL A 72 -17.92 -8.12 -0.33
N LYS A 73 -18.23 -7.93 0.94
CA LYS A 73 -19.24 -8.72 1.66
C LYS A 73 -20.58 -8.04 1.71
N SER A 74 -20.59 -6.74 1.87
CA SER A 74 -21.80 -5.95 2.06
C SER A 74 -21.62 -4.57 1.46
N LEU A 75 -22.71 -3.97 1.06
CA LEU A 75 -22.76 -2.60 0.55
C LEU A 75 -23.38 -1.70 1.60
N SER A 76 -22.81 -0.53 1.81
CA SER A 76 -23.34 0.48 2.72
C SER A 76 -23.07 1.87 2.14
N ASP A 77 -24.07 2.72 2.21
CA ASP A 77 -23.97 4.12 1.83
C ASP A 77 -23.64 5.03 3.04
N VAL A 78 -23.57 4.45 4.22
CA VAL A 78 -23.26 5.17 5.46
C VAL A 78 -21.88 4.78 5.98
N ARG A 79 -21.07 5.79 6.29
CA ARG A 79 -19.78 5.58 6.90
C ARG A 79 -19.94 5.39 8.40
N GLY A 80 -19.80 4.15 8.84
CA GLY A 80 -19.84 3.79 10.26
C GLY A 80 -18.47 3.79 10.93
N PRO A 81 -18.43 3.44 12.23
CA PRO A 81 -17.18 3.22 12.95
C PRO A 81 -16.33 2.13 12.29
N ALA A 82 -15.03 2.10 12.59
CA ALA A 82 -14.11 1.12 12.00
C ALA A 82 -14.56 -0.35 12.14
N PRO A 83 -15.08 -0.81 13.29
CA PRO A 83 -15.57 -2.19 13.41
C PRO A 83 -16.72 -2.50 12.44
N VAL A 84 -17.63 -1.56 12.22
CA VAL A 84 -18.76 -1.71 11.28
C VAL A 84 -18.25 -1.72 9.84
N ALA A 85 -17.28 -0.85 9.53
CA ALA A 85 -16.69 -0.78 8.20
C ALA A 85 -15.99 -2.08 7.82
N GLN A 86 -15.35 -2.74 8.77
CA GLN A 86 -14.69 -4.03 8.55
C GLN A 86 -15.65 -5.16 8.17
N LEU A 87 -16.93 -5.02 8.50
CA LEU A 87 -17.96 -5.99 8.11
C LEU A 87 -18.37 -5.87 6.64
N LEU A 88 -17.99 -4.78 5.98
CA LEU A 88 -18.33 -4.56 4.57
C LEU A 88 -17.41 -5.34 3.62
N TYR A 89 -16.28 -5.80 4.09
CA TYR A 89 -15.30 -6.49 3.29
C TYR A 89 -14.52 -7.54 4.09
N ASP A 90 -13.90 -8.45 3.36
CA ASP A 90 -13.00 -9.45 3.92
C ASP A 90 -11.68 -9.42 3.14
N GLU A 91 -10.57 -9.27 3.84
CA GLU A 91 -9.28 -9.33 3.19
C GLU A 91 -8.90 -10.78 2.90
N THR A 92 -8.40 -11.06 1.70
CA THR A 92 -7.99 -12.42 1.32
C THR A 92 -6.76 -12.86 2.11
N GLU A 93 -6.65 -14.16 2.36
CA GLU A 93 -5.48 -14.75 3.06
C GLU A 93 -4.18 -14.45 2.33
N VAL A 94 -4.20 -14.49 1.01
CA VAL A 94 -3.04 -14.17 0.17
C VAL A 94 -2.59 -12.71 0.39
N SER A 95 -3.54 -11.79 0.48
CA SER A 95 -3.27 -10.38 0.73
C SER A 95 -2.67 -10.17 2.12
N LEU A 96 -3.24 -10.81 3.14
CA LEU A 96 -2.71 -10.76 4.51
C LEU A 96 -1.29 -11.29 4.58
N ALA A 97 -1.02 -12.44 3.97
CA ALA A 97 0.31 -13.05 3.94
C ALA A 97 1.32 -12.14 3.25
N LYS A 98 0.96 -11.54 2.11
CA LYS A 98 1.83 -10.58 1.42
C LYS A 98 2.13 -9.36 2.25
N ARG A 99 1.13 -8.80 2.93
CA ARG A 99 1.33 -7.62 3.79
C ARG A 99 2.24 -7.93 4.97
N GLU A 100 2.07 -9.07 5.61
CA GLU A 100 2.94 -9.51 6.69
C GLU A 100 4.37 -9.70 6.23
N LEU A 101 4.57 -10.33 5.08
CA LEU A 101 5.90 -10.53 4.50
C LEU A 101 6.57 -9.20 4.17
N LEU A 102 5.87 -8.29 3.52
CA LEU A 102 6.38 -6.97 3.18
C LEU A 102 6.66 -6.12 4.42
N ALA A 103 5.81 -6.22 5.45
CA ALA A 103 6.02 -5.54 6.72
C ALA A 103 7.27 -6.05 7.42
N SER A 104 7.49 -7.36 7.42
CA SER A 104 8.70 -7.99 7.96
C SER A 104 9.95 -7.52 7.22
N GLN A 105 9.91 -7.50 5.90
CA GLN A 105 11.03 -7.03 5.07
C GLN A 105 11.35 -5.55 5.33
N ARG A 106 10.34 -4.70 5.44
CA ARG A 106 10.51 -3.29 5.79
C ARG A 106 11.09 -3.11 7.18
N LYS A 107 10.64 -3.91 8.14
CA LYS A 107 11.14 -3.88 9.52
C LYS A 107 12.63 -4.23 9.58
N LEU A 108 13.03 -5.29 8.88
CA LEU A 108 14.43 -5.67 8.75
C LEU A 108 15.26 -4.59 8.08
N HIS A 109 14.73 -3.98 7.02
CA HIS A 109 15.39 -2.89 6.31
C HIS A 109 15.54 -1.64 7.18
N ASN A 110 14.53 -1.32 7.98
CA ASN A 110 14.55 -0.17 8.88
C ASN A 110 15.51 -0.35 10.06
N LEU A 111 15.77 -1.58 10.49
CA LEU A 111 16.80 -1.86 11.50
C LEU A 111 18.21 -1.48 11.04
N ALA A 112 18.46 -1.50 9.73
CA ALA A 112 19.72 -1.09 9.13
C ALA A 112 19.82 0.41 8.86
N ARG A 113 18.73 1.17 9.04
CA ARG A 113 18.71 2.62 8.85
C ARG A 113 18.80 3.34 10.19
N PRO A 114 19.50 4.51 10.24
CA PRO A 114 19.45 5.34 11.42
C PRO A 114 18.03 5.90 11.64
N ASP A 115 17.63 5.96 12.91
CA ASP A 115 16.29 6.39 13.30
C ASP A 115 16.02 7.88 13.02
N HIS A 116 17.04 8.63 12.78
CA HIS A 116 16.93 10.08 12.59
C HIS A 116 17.85 10.54 11.45
N ARG A 117 17.55 11.73 10.96
CA ARG A 117 18.40 12.35 9.93
C ARG A 117 19.80 12.58 10.48
N PRO A 118 20.86 12.22 9.74
CA PRO A 118 22.22 12.45 10.20
C PRO A 118 22.48 13.90 10.57
N SER A 119 23.12 14.14 11.72
CA SER A 119 23.55 15.47 12.14
C SER A 119 24.71 15.94 11.26
N LYS A 120 25.09 17.22 11.40
CA LYS A 120 26.26 17.74 10.68
C LYS A 120 27.53 16.95 11.00
N LYS A 121 27.66 16.51 12.25
CA LYS A 121 28.79 15.68 12.68
C LYS A 121 28.76 14.32 11.98
N ASP A 122 27.61 13.65 11.98
CA ASP A 122 27.44 12.36 11.34
C ASP A 122 27.74 12.43 9.85
N ARG A 123 27.32 13.50 9.18
CA ARG A 123 27.62 13.73 7.77
C ARG A 123 29.10 13.91 7.51
N ARG A 124 29.81 14.60 8.38
CA ARG A 124 31.28 14.75 8.29
C ARG A 124 31.98 13.42 8.45
N ASP A 125 31.55 12.60 9.42
CA ASP A 125 32.11 11.29 9.68
C ASP A 125 31.88 10.34 8.50
N ILE A 126 30.69 10.34 7.92
CA ILE A 126 30.38 9.58 6.70
C ILE A 126 31.27 10.05 5.53
N GLY A 127 31.43 11.34 5.37
CA GLY A 127 32.29 11.92 4.34
C GLY A 127 33.74 11.50 4.48
N LYS A 128 34.28 11.51 5.70
CA LYS A 128 35.63 11.02 6.01
C LYS A 128 35.78 9.54 5.68
N PHE A 129 34.83 8.74 6.09
CA PHE A 129 34.85 7.30 5.85
C PHE A 129 34.88 6.99 4.35
N LYS A 130 34.06 7.66 3.57
CA LYS A 130 34.09 7.51 2.10
C LYS A 130 35.40 7.91 1.49
N LYS A 131 35.98 9.03 1.95
CA LYS A 131 37.25 9.53 1.45
C LYS A 131 38.41 8.58 1.77
N GLU A 132 38.44 8.01 2.96
CA GLU A 132 39.43 7.01 3.36
C GLU A 132 39.29 5.73 2.53
N ASN A 133 38.09 5.26 2.28
CA ASN A 133 37.83 4.10 1.43
C ASN A 133 38.28 4.34 -0.02
N ASP A 134 38.01 5.50 -0.57
CA ASP A 134 38.42 5.86 -1.93
C ASP A 134 39.95 5.91 -2.04
N GLN A 135 40.64 6.44 -1.03
CA GLN A 135 42.11 6.46 -0.97
C GLN A 135 42.68 5.05 -0.88
N MET A 136 42.10 4.19 -0.06
CA MET A 136 42.55 2.79 0.04
C MET A 136 42.38 2.06 -1.28
N PHE A 137 41.28 2.31 -1.99
CA PHE A 137 41.01 1.71 -3.28
C PHE A 137 42.01 2.18 -4.33
N ASP A 138 42.36 3.46 -4.38
CA ASP A 138 43.33 4.03 -5.30
C ASP A 138 44.74 3.47 -5.04
N GLN A 139 45.13 3.34 -3.78
CA GLN A 139 46.42 2.74 -3.40
C GLN A 139 46.51 1.27 -3.84
N GLN A 140 45.43 0.52 -3.70
CA GLN A 140 45.38 -0.87 -4.12
C GLN A 140 45.51 -1.02 -5.63
N TRP A 141 44.90 -0.14 -6.40
CA TRP A 141 45.02 -0.11 -7.85
C TRP A 141 46.45 0.28 -8.30
N SER A 142 47.07 1.27 -7.67
CA SER A 142 48.44 1.68 -7.96
C SER A 142 49.43 0.56 -7.69
N TYR A 143 49.22 -0.23 -6.64
CA TYR A 143 50.04 -1.37 -6.33
C TYR A 143 49.96 -2.46 -7.39
N HIS A 144 48.81 -2.66 -7.98
CA HIS A 144 48.58 -3.64 -9.06
C HIS A 144 49.31 -3.24 -10.35
N ASP A 145 49.38 -1.97 -10.67
CA ASP A 145 50.06 -1.47 -11.87
C ASP A 145 51.61 -1.61 -11.74
N ASP A 146 52.14 -1.53 -10.54
CA ASP A 146 53.58 -1.65 -10.27
C ASP A 146 54.06 -3.11 -10.31
N VAL A 147 53.22 -4.10 -10.37
CA VAL A 147 53.57 -5.54 -10.33
C VAL A 147 53.77 -6.14 -11.72
N GLU A 148 53.52 -5.40 -12.77
CA GLU A 148 53.92 -5.80 -14.12
C GLU A 148 55.45 -5.66 -14.29
#